data_789087ba109abfce11f2f74613fabcad
#
_entry.id   789087ba109abfce11f2f74613fabcad
#
_cell.length_a   1.000
_cell.length_b   1.000
_cell.length_c   1.000
_cell.angle_alpha   90.00
_cell.angle_beta   90.00
_cell.angle_gamma   90.00
#
_symmetry.space_group_name_H-M   'P 1'
#
loop_
_entity.id
_entity.type
_entity.pdbx_description
1 polymer ?
#
loop_
_entity_poly.entity_id
_entity_poly.type
_entity_poly.pdbx_seq_one_letter_code
_entity_poly.pdbx_strand_id
1 'polypeptide(L)'
;DNDVGAAGSTGRGEAVIKTCGSYTVVEMMRNGMHPTDACIEALRRIVHVTVEDRLRDENGRPNFNVNYYAVNKNGDWGGAAIWSGAQFAVSVNGDSRHEDSAYLFERG
;
A
#
# COMPACT_ATOMS: atom_id res chain seq x y z
N ASP A 1 10.55 -6.75 9.59
CA ASP A 1 10.62 -7.79 10.63
C ASP A 1 11.04 -9.11 10.00
N ASN A 2 12.19 -9.62 10.41
CA ASN A 2 12.78 -10.84 9.83
C ASN A 2 11.91 -12.08 10.02
N ASP A 3 10.98 -12.08 10.97
CA ASP A 3 10.11 -13.21 11.22
C ASP A 3 8.80 -13.15 10.42
N VAL A 4 8.51 -12.04 9.77
CA VAL A 4 7.23 -11.81 9.09
C VAL A 4 7.44 -11.41 7.64
N GLY A 5 8.24 -10.38 7.38
CA GLY A 5 8.44 -9.80 6.08
C GLY A 5 8.80 -8.33 6.15
N ALA A 6 8.68 -7.66 5.04
CA ALA A 6 9.05 -6.26 4.90
C ALA A 6 7.98 -5.50 4.10
N ALA A 7 7.86 -4.21 4.37
CA ALA A 7 6.97 -3.33 3.65
C ALA A 7 7.60 -1.96 3.47
N GLY A 8 7.25 -1.29 2.40
CA GLY A 8 7.66 0.08 2.11
C GLY A 8 6.56 0.87 1.44
N SER A 9 6.76 2.16 1.34
CA SER A 9 5.76 3.05 0.77
C SER A 9 6.38 4.21 0.01
N THR A 10 5.61 4.77 -0.91
CA THR A 10 5.91 6.03 -1.58
C THR A 10 4.64 6.87 -1.65
N GLY A 11 4.79 8.17 -1.79
CA GLY A 11 3.67 9.09 -1.92
C GLY A 11 3.59 10.05 -0.75
N ARG A 12 2.38 10.35 -0.28
CA ARG A 12 2.18 11.35 0.77
C ARG A 12 2.60 10.80 2.14
N GLY A 13 3.81 11.18 2.58
CA GLY A 13 4.41 10.66 3.82
C GLY A 13 3.60 10.93 5.08
N GLU A 14 2.97 12.11 5.18
CA GLU A 14 2.13 12.45 6.34
C GLU A 14 0.98 11.47 6.54
N ALA A 15 0.34 11.03 5.46
CA ALA A 15 -0.75 10.07 5.52
C ALA A 15 -0.24 8.70 6.00
N VAL A 16 0.93 8.30 5.54
CA VAL A 16 1.58 7.05 5.97
C VAL A 16 1.90 7.11 7.46
N ILE A 17 2.47 8.22 7.94
CA ILE A 17 2.84 8.40 9.35
C ILE A 17 1.62 8.32 10.26
N LYS A 18 0.51 8.97 9.89
CA LYS A 18 -0.73 8.98 10.70
C LYS A 18 -1.26 7.59 10.99
N THR A 19 -1.00 6.63 10.12
CA THR A 19 -1.52 5.27 10.25
C THR A 19 -0.46 4.25 10.62
N CYS A 20 0.77 4.68 10.91
CA CYS A 20 1.93 3.79 11.12
C CYS A 20 2.09 2.80 9.96
N GLY A 21 1.99 3.31 8.73
CA GLY A 21 1.71 2.56 7.51
C GLY A 21 2.46 1.27 7.28
N SER A 22 3.80 1.31 7.14
CA SER A 22 4.58 0.09 6.87
C SER A 22 4.53 -0.89 8.05
N TYR A 23 4.50 -0.40 9.28
CA TYR A 23 4.30 -1.23 10.47
C TYR A 23 2.94 -1.94 10.40
N THR A 24 1.90 -1.19 10.03
CA THR A 24 0.55 -1.73 9.89
C THR A 24 0.51 -2.87 8.88
N VAL A 25 1.16 -2.71 7.72
CA VAL A 25 1.23 -3.76 6.69
C VAL A 25 1.93 -5.01 7.26
N VAL A 26 3.06 -4.84 7.93
CA VAL A 26 3.81 -5.97 8.52
C VAL A 26 2.96 -6.69 9.57
N GLU A 27 2.26 -5.95 10.45
CA GLU A 27 1.40 -6.56 11.46
C GLU A 27 0.22 -7.34 10.86
N MET A 28 -0.37 -6.84 9.78
CA MET A 28 -1.41 -7.58 9.07
C MET A 28 -0.88 -8.86 8.44
N MET A 29 0.34 -8.83 7.89
CA MET A 29 0.99 -10.04 7.39
C MET A 29 1.32 -11.02 8.52
N ARG A 30 1.69 -10.51 9.71
CA ARG A 30 1.89 -11.35 10.90
C ARG A 30 0.64 -12.15 11.25
N ASN A 31 -0.52 -11.55 11.03
CA ASN A 31 -1.82 -12.18 11.28
C ASN A 31 -2.34 -13.02 10.09
N GLY A 32 -1.49 -13.30 9.12
CA GLY A 32 -1.80 -14.21 8.02
C GLY A 32 -2.31 -13.58 6.73
N MET A 33 -2.40 -12.25 6.66
CA MET A 33 -2.82 -11.60 5.42
C MET A 33 -1.78 -11.72 4.32
N HIS A 34 -2.24 -11.94 3.09
CA HIS A 34 -1.38 -11.86 1.92
C HIS A 34 -0.85 -10.42 1.77
N PRO A 35 0.38 -10.22 1.27
CA PRO A 35 0.95 -8.87 1.12
C PRO A 35 0.05 -7.88 0.39
N THR A 36 -0.59 -8.27 -0.70
CA THR A 36 -1.51 -7.39 -1.44
C THR A 36 -2.69 -6.95 -0.56
N ASP A 37 -3.32 -7.89 0.15
CA ASP A 37 -4.46 -7.59 1.00
C ASP A 37 -4.06 -6.71 2.18
N ALA A 38 -2.88 -6.93 2.74
CA ALA A 38 -2.34 -6.09 3.81
C ALA A 38 -2.12 -4.65 3.33
N CYS A 39 -1.57 -4.48 2.13
CA CYS A 39 -1.40 -3.16 1.53
C CYS A 39 -2.73 -2.46 1.29
N ILE A 40 -3.73 -3.16 0.76
CA ILE A 40 -5.08 -2.62 0.53
C ILE A 40 -5.70 -2.16 1.84
N GLU A 41 -5.62 -2.97 2.89
CA GLU A 41 -6.23 -2.62 4.19
C GLU A 41 -5.53 -1.42 4.82
N ALA A 42 -4.21 -1.31 4.70
CA ALA A 42 -3.47 -0.15 5.18
C ALA A 42 -3.92 1.13 4.46
N LEU A 43 -4.16 1.04 3.15
CA LEU A 43 -4.66 2.17 2.37
C LEU A 43 -6.08 2.56 2.76
N ARG A 44 -6.95 1.60 3.06
CA ARG A 44 -8.31 1.88 3.55
C ARG A 44 -8.27 2.69 4.84
N ARG A 45 -7.32 2.40 5.73
CA ARG A 45 -7.14 3.18 6.96
C ARG A 45 -6.72 4.62 6.67
N ILE A 46 -5.85 4.82 5.68
CA ILE A 46 -5.46 6.18 5.26
C ILE A 46 -6.68 6.94 4.76
N VAL A 47 -7.49 6.34 3.90
CA VAL A 47 -8.71 6.95 3.38
C VAL A 47 -9.67 7.31 4.52
N HIS A 48 -9.84 6.39 5.47
CA HIS A 48 -10.74 6.58 6.62
C HIS A 48 -10.32 7.77 7.50
N VAL A 49 -9.03 7.96 7.73
CA VAL A 49 -8.54 9.06 8.58
C VAL A 49 -8.31 10.37 7.82
N THR A 50 -8.45 10.37 6.50
CA THR A 50 -8.29 11.58 5.67
C THR A 50 -9.62 12.32 5.65
N VAL A 51 -9.78 13.28 6.59
CA VAL A 51 -11.04 14.00 6.78
C VAL A 51 -10.95 15.48 6.39
N GLU A 52 -9.75 16.02 6.18
CA GLU A 52 -9.57 17.43 5.82
C GLU A 52 -10.04 17.67 4.38
N ASP A 53 -10.90 18.67 4.19
CA ASP A 53 -11.47 19.00 2.88
C ASP A 53 -10.40 19.30 1.83
N ARG A 54 -9.29 19.94 2.24
CA ARG A 54 -8.17 20.24 1.34
C ARG A 54 -7.48 19.01 0.76
N LEU A 55 -7.68 17.84 1.36
CA LEU A 55 -7.06 16.58 0.96
C LEU A 55 -8.03 15.66 0.23
N ARG A 56 -9.25 16.11 0.00
CA ARG A 56 -10.27 15.32 -0.69
C ARG A 56 -10.71 16.00 -2.00
N ASP A 57 -11.09 15.18 -2.96
CA ASP A 57 -11.65 15.66 -4.21
C ASP A 57 -13.18 15.90 -4.06
N GLU A 58 -13.83 16.24 -5.15
CA GLU A 58 -15.27 16.54 -5.19
C GLU A 58 -16.14 15.35 -4.82
N ASN A 59 -15.62 14.12 -4.93
CA ASN A 59 -16.31 12.89 -4.57
C ASN A 59 -15.98 12.42 -3.15
N GLY A 60 -15.25 13.22 -2.37
CA GLY A 60 -14.86 12.89 -1.01
C GLY A 60 -13.72 11.89 -0.90
N ARG A 61 -13.05 11.58 -1.99
CA ARG A 61 -11.90 10.68 -2.02
C ARG A 61 -10.59 11.45 -1.88
N PRO A 62 -9.50 10.82 -1.42
CA PRO A 62 -8.21 11.50 -1.33
C PRO A 62 -7.79 12.07 -2.68
N ASN A 63 -7.27 13.29 -2.68
CA ASN A 63 -6.75 13.94 -3.88
C ASN A 63 -5.25 13.72 -4.06
N PHE A 64 -4.70 12.71 -3.41
CA PHE A 64 -3.30 12.30 -3.46
C PHE A 64 -3.21 10.79 -3.61
N ASN A 65 -2.02 10.29 -3.85
CA ASN A 65 -1.77 8.85 -3.93
C ASN A 65 -0.74 8.41 -2.90
N VAL A 66 -0.87 7.17 -2.47
CA VAL A 66 0.11 6.46 -1.66
C VAL A 66 0.21 5.06 -2.23
N ASN A 67 1.43 4.57 -2.37
CA ASN A 67 1.72 3.20 -2.78
C ASN A 67 2.32 2.45 -1.61
N TYR A 68 1.85 1.22 -1.39
CA TYR A 68 2.52 0.26 -0.52
C TYR A 68 2.98 -0.93 -1.34
N TYR A 69 4.09 -1.52 -0.93
CA TYR A 69 4.58 -2.78 -1.47
C TYR A 69 5.14 -3.60 -0.32
N ALA A 70 4.98 -4.91 -0.41
CA ALA A 70 5.33 -5.78 0.70
C ALA A 70 5.74 -7.18 0.19
N VAL A 71 6.55 -7.84 0.99
CA VAL A 71 6.93 -9.23 0.80
C VAL A 71 6.87 -9.93 2.16
N ASN A 72 6.30 -11.14 2.20
CA ASN A 72 6.28 -11.92 3.42
C ASN A 72 7.47 -12.89 3.47
N LYS A 73 7.60 -13.59 4.59
CA LYS A 73 8.70 -14.53 4.81
C LYS A 73 8.66 -15.72 3.86
N ASN A 74 7.48 -16.05 3.33
CA ASN A 74 7.31 -17.17 2.40
C ASN A 74 7.64 -16.80 0.94
N GLY A 75 8.00 -15.54 0.69
CA GLY A 75 8.31 -15.07 -0.64
C GLY A 75 7.11 -14.56 -1.45
N ASP A 76 5.91 -14.53 -0.86
CA ASP A 76 4.77 -13.87 -1.49
C ASP A 76 4.96 -12.36 -1.44
N TRP A 77 4.57 -11.69 -2.51
CA TRP A 77 4.74 -10.24 -2.62
C TRP A 77 3.49 -9.61 -3.23
N GLY A 78 3.37 -8.32 -3.06
CA GLY A 78 2.27 -7.57 -3.63
C GLY A 78 2.44 -6.08 -3.41
N GLY A 79 1.58 -5.32 -4.04
CA GLY A 79 1.54 -3.87 -3.90
C GLY A 79 0.15 -3.33 -4.17
N ALA A 80 -0.13 -2.18 -3.60
CA ALA A 80 -1.40 -1.50 -3.77
C ALA A 80 -1.22 0.01 -3.68
N ALA A 81 -2.13 0.73 -4.30
CA ALA A 81 -2.19 2.19 -4.27
C ALA A 81 -3.62 2.66 -4.02
N ILE A 82 -3.77 3.92 -3.60
CA ILE A 82 -5.11 4.50 -3.47
C ILE A 82 -5.76 4.57 -4.85
N TRP A 83 -5.03 5.04 -5.84
CA TRP A 83 -5.53 5.21 -7.21
C TRP A 83 -4.86 4.26 -8.18
N SER A 84 -5.59 3.86 -9.22
CA SER A 84 -5.10 3.00 -10.30
C SER A 84 -3.92 3.63 -11.07
N GLY A 85 -3.16 2.80 -11.77
CA GLY A 85 -2.06 3.24 -12.64
C GLY A 85 -0.68 3.17 -12.01
N ALA A 86 -0.58 2.83 -10.72
CA ALA A 86 0.71 2.69 -10.05
C ALA A 86 1.32 1.32 -10.30
N GLN A 87 2.65 1.26 -10.26
CA GLN A 87 3.42 0.02 -10.40
C GLN A 87 4.47 -0.08 -9.31
N PHE A 88 4.96 -1.29 -9.08
CA PHE A 88 6.09 -1.54 -8.19
C PHE A 88 7.07 -2.49 -8.86
N ALA A 89 8.32 -2.43 -8.44
CA ALA A 89 9.39 -3.24 -9.02
C ALA A 89 9.49 -4.58 -8.31
N VAL A 90 9.68 -5.64 -9.08
CA VAL A 90 9.83 -7.02 -8.58
C VAL A 90 11.06 -7.64 -9.22
N SER A 91 11.86 -8.35 -8.43
CA SER A 91 12.95 -9.19 -8.94
C SER A 91 12.80 -10.58 -8.36
N VAL A 92 12.64 -11.57 -9.23
CA VAL A 92 12.48 -12.98 -8.85
C VAL A 92 13.46 -13.79 -9.68
N ASN A 93 14.35 -14.52 -9.00
CA ASN A 93 15.36 -15.37 -9.65
C ASN A 93 16.18 -14.61 -10.69
N GLY A 94 16.51 -13.35 -10.41
CA GLY A 94 17.31 -12.50 -11.30
C GLY A 94 16.52 -11.84 -12.43
N ASP A 95 15.23 -12.12 -12.53
CA ASP A 95 14.34 -11.50 -13.52
C ASP A 95 13.65 -10.30 -12.88
N SER A 96 13.93 -9.11 -13.40
CA SER A 96 13.39 -7.85 -12.86
C SER A 96 12.33 -7.28 -13.79
N ARG A 97 11.21 -6.85 -13.21
CA ARG A 97 10.09 -6.28 -13.96
C ARG A 97 9.27 -5.34 -13.09
N HIS A 98 8.36 -4.60 -13.71
CA HIS A 98 7.34 -3.85 -13.01
C HIS A 98 6.02 -4.62 -13.04
N GLU A 99 5.31 -4.61 -11.93
CA GLU A 99 3.98 -5.19 -11.79
C GLU A 99 2.98 -4.09 -11.46
N ASP A 100 1.76 -4.23 -11.94
CA ASP A 100 0.70 -3.29 -11.61
C ASP A 100 0.28 -3.46 -10.15
N SER A 101 0.13 -2.34 -9.45
CA SER A 101 -0.41 -2.32 -8.09
C SER A 101 -1.93 -2.51 -8.13
N ALA A 102 -2.46 -3.26 -7.17
CA ALA A 102 -3.89 -3.22 -6.87
C ALA A 102 -4.27 -1.78 -6.43
N TYR A 103 -5.54 -1.46 -6.41
CA TYR A 103 -5.96 -0.09 -6.07
C TYR A 103 -7.34 -0.07 -5.45
N LEU A 104 -7.63 1.04 -4.70
CA LEU A 104 -8.95 1.27 -4.12
C LEU A 104 -9.88 1.95 -5.11
N PHE A 105 -9.38 2.93 -5.86
CA PHE A 105 -10.18 3.74 -6.77
C PHE A 105 -9.55 3.79 -8.16
N GLU A 106 -10.37 3.66 -9.19
CA GLU A 106 -9.91 3.74 -10.56
C GLU A 106 -9.95 5.19 -11.04
N ARG A 107 -8.86 5.62 -11.70
CA ARG A 107 -8.83 6.93 -12.37
C ARG A 107 -9.63 6.83 -13.67
N GLY A 108 -10.60 7.71 -13.79
CA GLY A 108 -11.42 7.80 -14.98
C GLY A 108 -10.80 8.63 -16.08
#